data_e6da2c30c8cb73f84b5b182d215ebe2f
#
_entry.id   e6da2c30c8cb73f84b5b182d215ebe2f
#
_cell.length_a   1.000
_cell.length_b   1.000
_cell.length_c   1.000
_cell.angle_alpha   90.00
_cell.angle_beta   90.00
_cell.angle_gamma   90.00
#
_symmetry.space_group_name_H-M   'P 1'
#
loop_
_entity.id
_entity.type
_entity.pdbx_description
1 polymer ?
#
loop_
_entity_poly.entity_id
_entity_poly.type
_entity_poly.pdbx_seq_one_letter_code
_entity_poly.pdbx_strand_id
1 'polypeptide(L)'
;MKPQPWKTALAVMTVTALLTGCTAPESGGTDVPAAQQPAGSSAQPEIVKDAVIPASDKSKSPAAATARTDTVVVSLTEPGGVFNPYFYQNGYDGNVTSVMFSPLVNIDKNGKPVPDLAEKWEISPDGLVYTYYLRPNLKFSDGSPLTAEDVAFTLTLLHDKAYDGETDLTETHIKGGQAYKEGKADAIEGIQVIDPLTIRITTEKVNARSLLLLGGQPLSKAYYGKNYAQGQLDYLKSLHAKPLATGPYKYDQYIPGQEVRFTANEHYYGGKPKVEHFIYKTTEGDATQFFQTGETDYSSFTANPDNLDLLKQLGYANINIYTSTAYSYIKFNHSKAPFKDKRVRQAFVYGLDRAKIVQAAYQGYAQIANVPVSPVSWAYTEEGINPYPYDPEKAKKLLDEAGWKPGADGVREKDGQKLIVRYFTTKGAVSDILIPIAKENYKALGIQLESELMDYNALLARTTKGDHDLASFSTTLLPDPSDGVNQFSSKAGGSFTGTNGYSNPKVDELIEKGTATLDLAARKAAYAELYKEIAEDPPFIFLAYRKILSAHNARVEGFRPNGYTGLSSSLPNLEIK
;
A
#
# COMPACT_ATOMS: atom_id res chain seq x y z
N MET A 1 -37.34 40.09 -5.14
CA MET A 1 -37.17 40.47 -3.72
C MET A 1 -35.68 40.26 -3.40
N LYS A 2 -34.97 41.36 -3.10
CA LYS A 2 -33.53 41.34 -2.76
C LYS A 2 -33.38 41.12 -1.25
N PRO A 3 -32.41 40.36 -0.76
CA PRO A 3 -32.10 40.29 0.68
C PRO A 3 -31.12 41.42 1.07
N GLN A 4 -31.41 42.05 2.20
CA GLN A 4 -30.57 43.06 2.87
C GLN A 4 -29.47 42.37 3.71
N PRO A 5 -28.32 43.08 3.93
CA PRO A 5 -27.22 42.55 4.73
C PRO A 5 -27.35 42.95 6.22
N TRP A 6 -27.08 42.01 7.11
CA TRP A 6 -26.93 42.25 8.55
C TRP A 6 -25.49 42.71 8.86
N LYS A 7 -25.42 43.85 9.56
CA LYS A 7 -24.20 44.40 10.16
C LYS A 7 -23.99 43.75 11.53
N THR A 8 -22.84 43.14 11.74
CA THR A 8 -22.36 42.74 13.08
C THR A 8 -21.23 43.69 13.52
N ALA A 9 -21.39 44.26 14.71
CA ALA A 9 -20.49 45.21 15.33
C ALA A 9 -19.27 44.51 15.95
N LEU A 10 -18.09 45.03 15.68
CA LEU A 10 -16.82 44.64 16.33
C LEU A 10 -16.69 45.39 17.66
N ALA A 11 -16.54 44.69 18.76
CA ALA A 11 -16.12 45.28 20.05
C ALA A 11 -14.59 45.09 20.17
N VAL A 12 -13.89 46.23 20.21
CA VAL A 12 -12.45 46.31 20.47
C VAL A 12 -12.26 46.40 21.98
N MET A 13 -11.59 45.40 22.60
CA MET A 13 -11.07 45.51 23.96
C MET A 13 -9.59 45.90 23.91
N THR A 14 -9.28 47.06 24.37
CA THR A 14 -7.93 47.58 24.60
C THR A 14 -7.44 47.13 25.96
N VAL A 15 -6.34 46.37 26.01
CA VAL A 15 -5.62 46.05 27.26
C VAL A 15 -4.36 46.89 27.32
N THR A 16 -4.33 47.76 28.33
CA THR A 16 -3.21 48.64 28.67
C THR A 16 -2.17 47.86 29.47
N ALA A 17 -0.95 47.74 28.95
CA ALA A 17 0.18 47.16 29.69
C ALA A 17 0.94 48.26 30.46
N LEU A 18 1.05 48.07 31.76
CA LEU A 18 1.90 48.88 32.66
C LEU A 18 3.35 48.32 32.60
N LEU A 19 4.26 49.20 32.19
CA LEU A 19 5.70 49.01 32.29
C LEU A 19 6.18 49.45 33.69
N THR A 20 6.78 48.53 34.44
CA THR A 20 7.68 48.92 35.57
C THR A 20 9.05 48.35 35.27
N GLY A 21 9.99 49.27 35.09
CA GLY A 21 11.41 48.94 34.94
C GLY A 21 12.08 48.58 36.27
N CYS A 22 13.05 47.68 36.19
CA CYS A 22 14.12 47.54 37.17
C CYS A 22 15.45 47.37 36.47
N THR A 23 16.38 48.19 36.90
CA THR A 23 17.77 48.38 36.49
C THR A 23 18.64 47.15 36.80
N ALA A 24 19.59 46.87 35.90
CA ALA A 24 20.68 45.92 36.08
C ALA A 24 21.81 46.45 36.99
N PRO A 25 22.62 45.55 37.53
CA PRO A 25 24.04 45.83 37.71
C PRO A 25 24.92 44.92 36.84
N GLU A 26 25.91 45.52 36.21
CA GLU A 26 27.05 44.87 35.59
C GLU A 26 27.93 44.16 36.61
N SER A 27 28.41 42.94 36.35
CA SER A 27 29.74 42.51 36.76
C SER A 27 30.18 41.22 36.08
N GLY A 28 31.35 41.26 35.49
CA GLY A 28 32.37 40.26 35.55
C GLY A 28 32.29 39.10 34.57
N GLY A 29 33.05 39.20 33.47
CA GLY A 29 33.34 38.08 32.58
C GLY A 29 34.12 36.98 33.28
N THR A 30 33.73 35.74 32.98
CA THR A 30 34.61 34.57 33.07
C THR A 30 34.37 33.74 31.82
N ASP A 31 35.39 33.64 31.00
CA ASP A 31 35.45 32.72 29.86
C ASP A 31 35.22 31.27 30.34
N VAL A 32 34.11 30.68 29.87
CA VAL A 32 33.88 29.25 29.98
C VAL A 32 34.23 28.65 28.62
N PRO A 33 35.16 27.68 28.52
CA PRO A 33 35.51 27.04 27.26
C PRO A 33 34.28 26.34 26.68
N ALA A 34 33.99 26.54 25.38
CA ALA A 34 32.98 25.82 24.64
C ALA A 34 33.28 24.31 24.76
N ALA A 35 32.40 23.60 25.45
CA ALA A 35 32.41 22.15 25.47
C ALA A 35 32.13 21.65 24.05
N GLN A 36 33.14 21.06 23.43
CA GLN A 36 32.98 20.24 22.24
C GLN A 36 32.02 19.11 22.58
N GLN A 37 30.82 19.14 22.01
CA GLN A 37 29.97 17.98 21.99
C GLN A 37 30.68 16.88 21.17
N PRO A 38 30.89 15.69 21.73
CA PRO A 38 31.38 14.58 20.93
C PRO A 38 30.34 14.27 19.86
N ALA A 39 30.79 14.10 18.61
CA ALA A 39 30.01 13.51 17.54
C ALA A 39 29.60 12.11 17.98
N GLY A 40 28.46 12.03 18.67
CA GLY A 40 27.87 10.79 19.09
C GLY A 40 27.32 10.08 17.86
N SER A 41 27.86 8.93 17.53
CA SER A 41 27.22 7.90 16.74
C SER A 41 25.80 7.74 17.34
N SER A 42 24.80 8.24 16.65
CA SER A 42 23.39 7.99 17.01
C SER A 42 23.13 6.50 16.74
N ALA A 43 23.27 5.67 17.78
CA ALA A 43 22.78 4.30 17.72
C ALA A 43 21.32 4.36 17.26
N GLN A 44 21.01 3.70 16.14
CA GLN A 44 19.61 3.59 15.72
C GLN A 44 18.84 2.96 16.88
N PRO A 45 17.67 3.49 17.24
CA PRO A 45 16.86 2.92 18.31
C PRO A 45 16.54 1.46 17.97
N GLU A 46 16.48 0.62 19.00
CA GLU A 46 16.09 -0.77 18.83
C GLU A 46 14.70 -0.83 18.21
N ILE A 47 14.58 -1.56 17.08
CA ILE A 47 13.31 -1.71 16.38
C ILE A 47 12.40 -2.62 17.19
N VAL A 48 11.18 -2.15 17.44
CA VAL A 48 10.14 -2.92 18.14
C VAL A 48 9.91 -4.26 17.43
N LYS A 49 9.95 -5.36 18.18
CA LYS A 49 9.73 -6.71 17.64
C LYS A 49 8.25 -6.98 17.38
N ASP A 50 7.99 -7.88 16.44
CA ASP A 50 6.64 -8.39 16.24
C ASP A 50 6.14 -9.08 17.52
N ALA A 51 4.91 -8.79 17.92
CA ALA A 51 4.35 -9.27 19.18
C ALA A 51 2.82 -9.38 19.13
N VAL A 52 2.30 -10.32 19.91
CA VAL A 52 0.89 -10.39 20.27
C VAL A 52 0.78 -10.21 21.77
N ILE A 53 0.08 -9.17 22.19
CA ILE A 53 -0.12 -8.83 23.61
C ILE A 53 -1.59 -9.12 23.94
N PRO A 54 -1.88 -10.12 24.78
CA PRO A 54 -3.26 -10.47 25.13
C PRO A 54 -3.90 -9.42 26.03
N ALA A 55 -5.21 -9.35 25.96
CA ALA A 55 -6.03 -8.54 26.88
C ALA A 55 -5.74 -8.91 28.33
N SER A 56 -5.54 -7.91 29.18
CA SER A 56 -5.30 -8.11 30.60
C SER A 56 -6.58 -8.25 31.43
N ASP A 57 -7.70 -7.70 30.94
CA ASP A 57 -9.00 -7.72 31.60
C ASP A 57 -10.15 -7.61 30.59
N LYS A 58 -10.68 -8.75 30.15
CA LYS A 58 -11.79 -8.82 29.21
C LYS A 58 -13.09 -8.19 29.73
N SER A 59 -13.25 -8.09 31.06
CA SER A 59 -14.48 -7.54 31.68
C SER A 59 -14.64 -6.04 31.44
N LYS A 60 -13.57 -5.35 31.04
CA LYS A 60 -13.58 -3.93 30.67
C LYS A 60 -14.12 -3.66 29.27
N SER A 61 -14.55 -4.69 28.52
CA SER A 61 -15.15 -4.48 27.20
C SER A 61 -16.32 -3.50 27.29
N PRO A 62 -16.37 -2.48 26.38
CA PRO A 62 -17.44 -1.50 26.38
C PRO A 62 -18.83 -2.14 26.15
N ALA A 63 -19.86 -1.58 26.79
CA ALA A 63 -21.23 -2.08 26.67
C ALA A 63 -21.74 -2.10 25.22
N ALA A 64 -21.36 -1.11 24.41
CA ALA A 64 -21.72 -1.08 22.99
C ALA A 64 -21.15 -2.27 22.22
N ALA A 65 -19.97 -2.76 22.56
CA ALA A 65 -19.38 -3.95 21.96
C ALA A 65 -20.07 -5.23 22.44
N THR A 66 -20.25 -5.38 23.75
CA THR A 66 -20.84 -6.59 24.36
C THR A 66 -22.32 -6.78 24.04
N ALA A 67 -23.05 -5.71 23.69
CA ALA A 67 -24.43 -5.77 23.23
C ALA A 67 -24.58 -6.45 21.86
N ARG A 68 -23.53 -6.53 21.04
CA ARG A 68 -23.55 -7.20 19.73
C ARG A 68 -23.16 -8.67 19.88
N THR A 69 -24.12 -9.56 19.77
CA THR A 69 -23.92 -11.01 19.99
C THR A 69 -23.66 -11.80 18.71
N ASP A 70 -23.90 -11.21 17.54
CA ASP A 70 -23.82 -11.84 16.22
C ASP A 70 -23.05 -11.00 15.20
N THR A 71 -22.58 -9.81 15.60
CA THR A 71 -21.99 -8.80 14.71
C THR A 71 -20.58 -8.44 15.14
N VAL A 72 -19.67 -8.41 14.18
CA VAL A 72 -18.31 -7.89 14.31
C VAL A 72 -18.16 -6.63 13.46
N VAL A 73 -17.65 -5.55 14.06
CA VAL A 73 -17.45 -4.25 13.41
C VAL A 73 -15.97 -3.92 13.33
N VAL A 74 -15.48 -3.64 12.13
CA VAL A 74 -14.06 -3.33 11.84
C VAL A 74 -13.96 -1.92 11.29
N SER A 75 -12.99 -1.14 11.74
CA SER A 75 -12.74 0.19 11.20
C SER A 75 -12.17 0.12 9.77
N LEU A 76 -12.63 1.00 8.90
CA LEU A 76 -12.11 1.16 7.55
C LEU A 76 -12.16 2.64 7.16
N THR A 77 -11.21 3.12 6.36
CA THR A 77 -11.34 4.38 5.64
C THR A 77 -12.38 4.22 4.53
N GLU A 78 -13.08 5.28 4.18
CA GLU A 78 -14.18 5.23 3.21
C GLU A 78 -13.76 4.58 1.88
N PRO A 79 -14.46 3.50 1.45
CA PRO A 79 -14.24 2.90 0.14
C PRO A 79 -14.88 3.71 -0.99
N GLY A 80 -14.38 3.53 -2.21
CA GLY A 80 -14.89 4.21 -3.40
C GLY A 80 -16.19 3.64 -3.98
N GLY A 81 -16.61 2.44 -3.52
CA GLY A 81 -17.84 1.78 -3.98
C GLY A 81 -17.66 0.89 -5.23
N VAL A 82 -16.44 0.59 -5.63
CA VAL A 82 -16.15 -0.35 -6.73
C VAL A 82 -15.79 -1.72 -6.13
N PHE A 83 -16.81 -2.53 -5.85
CA PHE A 83 -16.66 -3.81 -5.16
C PHE A 83 -16.49 -5.00 -6.12
N ASN A 84 -15.61 -4.82 -7.11
CA ASN A 84 -15.18 -5.86 -8.03
C ASN A 84 -13.66 -6.05 -7.88
N PRO A 85 -13.14 -7.29 -7.68
CA PRO A 85 -11.74 -7.53 -7.35
C PRO A 85 -10.75 -7.13 -8.45
N TYR A 86 -11.24 -6.86 -9.64
CA TYR A 86 -10.40 -6.51 -10.81
C TYR A 86 -10.57 -5.06 -11.30
N PHE A 87 -11.56 -4.32 -10.78
CA PHE A 87 -11.87 -2.97 -11.28
C PHE A 87 -11.72 -1.86 -10.23
N TYR A 88 -11.46 -2.20 -8.96
CA TYR A 88 -11.21 -1.18 -7.95
C TYR A 88 -9.88 -0.47 -8.19
N GLN A 89 -9.81 0.80 -7.79
CA GLN A 89 -8.64 1.66 -7.96
C GLN A 89 -8.09 2.19 -6.62
N ASN A 90 -8.66 1.78 -5.49
CA ASN A 90 -8.16 2.13 -4.18
C ASN A 90 -8.13 0.92 -3.23
N GLY A 91 -7.18 0.91 -2.30
CA GLY A 91 -6.98 -0.22 -1.38
C GLY A 91 -8.14 -0.50 -0.43
N TYR A 92 -9.03 0.47 -0.18
CA TYR A 92 -10.17 0.29 0.73
C TYR A 92 -11.30 -0.51 0.05
N ASP A 93 -11.53 -0.30 -1.25
CA ASP A 93 -12.37 -1.20 -2.04
C ASP A 93 -11.78 -2.60 -2.08
N GLY A 94 -10.45 -2.72 -2.18
CA GLY A 94 -9.73 -3.99 -2.08
C GLY A 94 -9.99 -4.72 -0.75
N ASN A 95 -10.03 -4.00 0.38
CA ASN A 95 -10.40 -4.59 1.67
C ASN A 95 -11.84 -5.12 1.65
N VAL A 96 -12.78 -4.38 1.06
CA VAL A 96 -14.17 -4.81 0.90
C VAL A 96 -14.26 -6.06 0.04
N THR A 97 -13.59 -6.10 -1.11
CA THR A 97 -13.60 -7.28 -2.00
C THR A 97 -12.97 -8.51 -1.35
N SER A 98 -11.94 -8.34 -0.53
CA SER A 98 -11.26 -9.44 0.18
C SER A 98 -12.14 -10.16 1.21
N VAL A 99 -13.25 -9.55 1.64
CA VAL A 99 -14.25 -10.18 2.52
C VAL A 99 -15.12 -11.16 1.74
N MET A 100 -15.35 -10.87 0.47
CA MET A 100 -16.36 -11.54 -0.35
C MET A 100 -15.80 -12.52 -1.37
N PHE A 101 -14.61 -12.28 -1.89
CA PHE A 101 -14.05 -13.06 -2.99
C PHE A 101 -12.91 -13.96 -2.51
N SER A 102 -12.99 -15.25 -2.84
CA SER A 102 -11.92 -16.23 -2.68
C SER A 102 -11.23 -16.49 -4.02
N PRO A 103 -9.87 -16.59 -4.06
CA PRO A 103 -9.13 -16.97 -5.27
C PRO A 103 -9.10 -18.49 -5.45
N LEU A 104 -8.59 -18.98 -6.59
CA LEU A 104 -8.25 -20.40 -6.74
C LEU A 104 -7.06 -20.77 -5.86
N VAL A 105 -6.03 -19.91 -5.86
CA VAL A 105 -4.80 -20.09 -5.08
C VAL A 105 -4.65 -18.88 -4.17
N ASN A 106 -4.67 -19.13 -2.87
CA ASN A 106 -4.45 -18.14 -1.85
C ASN A 106 -2.98 -18.11 -1.40
N ILE A 107 -2.65 -17.27 -0.44
CA ILE A 107 -1.32 -17.20 0.20
C ILE A 107 -1.45 -17.37 1.71
N ASP A 108 -0.46 -17.97 2.33
CA ASP A 108 -0.36 -18.05 3.79
C ASP A 108 0.24 -16.77 4.39
N LYS A 109 0.37 -16.73 5.71
CA LYS A 109 0.98 -15.61 6.45
C LYS A 109 2.44 -15.30 6.08
N ASN A 110 3.11 -16.23 5.38
CA ASN A 110 4.49 -16.08 4.92
C ASN A 110 4.55 -15.77 3.40
N GLY A 111 3.40 -15.53 2.76
CA GLY A 111 3.30 -15.25 1.33
C GLY A 111 3.48 -16.49 0.43
N LYS A 112 3.40 -17.71 0.98
CA LYS A 112 3.49 -18.96 0.18
C LYS A 112 2.13 -19.29 -0.42
N PRO A 113 2.07 -19.73 -1.69
CA PRO A 113 0.85 -20.22 -2.30
C PRO A 113 0.26 -21.40 -1.53
N VAL A 114 -1.05 -21.35 -1.28
CA VAL A 114 -1.83 -22.42 -0.63
C VAL A 114 -3.16 -22.63 -1.37
N PRO A 115 -3.72 -23.85 -1.32
CA PRO A 115 -5.03 -24.15 -1.91
C PRO A 115 -6.15 -23.30 -1.30
N ASP A 116 -7.09 -22.82 -2.17
CA ASP A 116 -8.35 -22.20 -1.75
C ASP A 116 -9.50 -22.82 -2.54
N LEU A 117 -10.10 -22.13 -3.53
CA LEU A 117 -11.13 -22.73 -4.39
C LEU A 117 -10.59 -23.87 -5.26
N ALA A 118 -9.33 -23.82 -5.68
CA ALA A 118 -8.63 -24.99 -6.19
C ALA A 118 -8.12 -25.82 -5.01
N GLU A 119 -8.42 -27.13 -4.97
CA GLU A 119 -7.87 -28.05 -3.96
C GLU A 119 -6.38 -28.36 -4.21
N LYS A 120 -5.94 -28.28 -5.46
CA LYS A 120 -4.55 -28.42 -5.90
C LYS A 120 -4.33 -27.79 -7.27
N TRP A 121 -3.08 -27.67 -7.64
CA TRP A 121 -2.64 -27.29 -8.98
C TRP A 121 -1.40 -28.09 -9.39
N GLU A 122 -1.14 -28.12 -10.69
CA GLU A 122 0.06 -28.72 -11.27
C GLU A 122 0.69 -27.73 -12.25
N ILE A 123 2.01 -27.67 -12.28
CA ILE A 123 2.79 -26.89 -13.24
C ILE A 123 3.67 -27.87 -13.99
N SER A 124 3.66 -27.82 -15.33
CA SER A 124 4.52 -28.66 -16.15
C SER A 124 6.00 -28.40 -15.87
N PRO A 125 6.90 -29.38 -16.12
CA PRO A 125 8.34 -29.22 -15.84
C PRO A 125 9.00 -28.05 -16.57
N ASP A 126 8.48 -27.64 -17.72
CA ASP A 126 8.92 -26.48 -18.48
C ASP A 126 8.34 -25.15 -17.97
N GLY A 127 7.43 -25.20 -16.97
CA GLY A 127 6.80 -24.02 -16.38
C GLY A 127 5.77 -23.32 -17.26
N LEU A 128 5.32 -23.97 -18.35
CA LEU A 128 4.44 -23.34 -19.34
C LEU A 128 2.98 -23.76 -19.25
N VAL A 129 2.65 -24.86 -18.55
CA VAL A 129 1.27 -25.34 -18.43
C VAL A 129 0.87 -25.38 -16.97
N TYR A 130 -0.21 -24.67 -16.66
CA TYR A 130 -0.82 -24.60 -15.32
C TYR A 130 -2.16 -25.32 -15.36
N THR A 131 -2.35 -26.34 -14.52
CA THR A 131 -3.62 -27.06 -14.38
C THR A 131 -4.15 -26.84 -12.97
N TYR A 132 -5.36 -26.29 -12.85
CA TYR A 132 -6.03 -26.09 -11.57
C TYR A 132 -7.19 -27.09 -11.45
N TYR A 133 -7.30 -27.70 -10.29
CA TYR A 133 -8.35 -28.65 -9.94
C TYR A 133 -9.25 -28.02 -8.88
N LEU A 134 -10.46 -27.67 -9.26
CA LEU A 134 -11.43 -27.03 -8.38
C LEU A 134 -11.98 -28.02 -7.35
N ARG A 135 -12.31 -27.55 -6.16
CA ARG A 135 -13.06 -28.34 -5.20
C ARG A 135 -14.44 -28.72 -5.76
N PRO A 136 -15.00 -29.88 -5.39
CA PRO A 136 -16.36 -30.23 -5.78
C PRO A 136 -17.39 -29.33 -5.06
N ASN A 137 -18.56 -29.15 -5.69
CA ASN A 137 -19.72 -28.44 -5.12
C ASN A 137 -19.48 -26.97 -4.75
N LEU A 138 -18.53 -26.29 -5.38
CA LEU A 138 -18.34 -24.86 -5.19
C LEU A 138 -19.56 -24.07 -5.65
N LYS A 139 -19.88 -23.00 -4.92
CA LYS A 139 -21.02 -22.14 -5.20
C LYS A 139 -20.65 -20.67 -5.04
N PHE A 140 -21.33 -19.85 -5.80
CA PHE A 140 -21.41 -18.42 -5.52
C PHE A 140 -22.37 -18.13 -4.36
N SER A 141 -22.35 -16.92 -3.85
CA SER A 141 -23.14 -16.51 -2.68
C SER A 141 -24.66 -16.51 -2.91
N ASP A 142 -25.14 -16.61 -4.15
CA ASP A 142 -26.56 -16.82 -4.50
C ASP A 142 -26.93 -18.31 -4.62
N GLY A 143 -26.00 -19.22 -4.39
CA GLY A 143 -26.16 -20.67 -4.49
C GLY A 143 -25.94 -21.23 -5.88
N SER A 144 -25.71 -20.42 -6.91
CA SER A 144 -25.36 -20.90 -8.25
C SER A 144 -24.01 -21.61 -8.27
N PRO A 145 -23.82 -22.64 -9.11
CA PRO A 145 -22.58 -23.42 -9.14
C PRO A 145 -21.42 -22.59 -9.70
N LEU A 146 -20.23 -22.81 -9.15
CA LEU A 146 -18.97 -22.33 -9.71
C LEU A 146 -18.25 -23.48 -10.40
N THR A 147 -17.81 -23.26 -11.62
CA THR A 147 -17.11 -24.25 -12.45
C THR A 147 -15.88 -23.66 -13.14
N ALA A 148 -15.12 -24.50 -13.82
CA ALA A 148 -13.99 -24.09 -14.65
C ALA A 148 -14.35 -23.10 -15.77
N GLU A 149 -15.63 -23.06 -16.20
CA GLU A 149 -16.13 -22.06 -17.16
C GLU A 149 -16.11 -20.63 -16.60
N ASP A 150 -16.34 -20.46 -15.29
CA ASP A 150 -16.28 -19.14 -14.64
C ASP A 150 -14.84 -18.64 -14.55
N VAL A 151 -13.90 -19.55 -14.33
CA VAL A 151 -12.45 -19.25 -14.36
C VAL A 151 -12.02 -18.86 -15.79
N ALA A 152 -12.41 -19.64 -16.80
CA ALA A 152 -12.11 -19.34 -18.19
C ALA A 152 -12.70 -18.00 -18.63
N PHE A 153 -13.94 -17.70 -18.24
CA PHE A 153 -14.58 -16.41 -18.48
C PHE A 153 -13.79 -15.27 -17.84
N THR A 154 -13.39 -15.42 -16.57
CA THR A 154 -12.63 -14.39 -15.86
C THR A 154 -11.32 -14.06 -16.56
N LEU A 155 -10.53 -15.08 -16.90
CA LEU A 155 -9.27 -14.90 -17.62
C LEU A 155 -9.47 -14.25 -18.99
N THR A 156 -10.56 -14.59 -19.69
CA THR A 156 -10.92 -13.98 -20.96
C THR A 156 -11.29 -12.50 -20.82
N LEU A 157 -12.11 -12.16 -19.80
CA LEU A 157 -12.51 -10.80 -19.51
C LEU A 157 -11.31 -9.90 -19.19
N LEU A 158 -10.34 -10.41 -18.43
CA LEU A 158 -9.13 -9.67 -18.08
C LEU A 158 -8.15 -9.48 -19.25
N HIS A 159 -8.31 -10.22 -20.34
CA HIS A 159 -7.61 -10.00 -21.60
C HIS A 159 -8.40 -9.14 -22.60
N ASP A 160 -9.59 -8.66 -22.24
CA ASP A 160 -10.36 -7.80 -23.14
C ASP A 160 -9.65 -6.46 -23.35
N LYS A 161 -9.69 -5.95 -24.59
CA LYS A 161 -9.09 -4.66 -24.93
C LYS A 161 -9.69 -3.46 -24.18
N ALA A 162 -10.94 -3.60 -23.72
CA ALA A 162 -11.65 -2.59 -22.94
C ALA A 162 -11.44 -2.73 -21.42
N TYR A 163 -10.67 -3.74 -20.99
CA TYR A 163 -10.32 -3.88 -19.58
C TYR A 163 -9.40 -2.74 -19.15
N ASP A 164 -9.83 -1.98 -18.13
CA ASP A 164 -9.18 -0.78 -17.62
C ASP A 164 -8.75 -0.89 -16.13
N GLY A 165 -8.81 -2.11 -15.57
CA GLY A 165 -8.35 -2.38 -14.21
C GLY A 165 -6.82 -2.53 -14.13
N GLU A 166 -6.31 -2.67 -12.90
CA GLU A 166 -4.86 -2.67 -12.64
C GLU A 166 -4.20 -4.05 -12.77
N THR A 167 -4.98 -5.13 -12.84
CA THR A 167 -4.43 -6.49 -12.97
C THR A 167 -4.04 -6.78 -14.42
N ASP A 168 -2.76 -6.66 -14.74
CA ASP A 168 -2.28 -6.98 -16.10
C ASP A 168 -2.00 -8.48 -16.27
N LEU A 169 -2.98 -9.23 -16.80
CA LEU A 169 -2.80 -10.64 -17.12
C LEU A 169 -1.94 -10.88 -18.38
N THR A 170 -1.63 -9.89 -19.18
CA THR A 170 -0.75 -10.08 -20.36
C THR A 170 0.67 -10.47 -19.95
N GLU A 171 1.10 -10.13 -18.73
CA GLU A 171 2.36 -10.56 -18.16
C GLU A 171 2.48 -12.09 -18.04
N THR A 172 1.37 -12.82 -17.97
CA THR A 172 1.37 -14.28 -17.90
C THR A 172 1.63 -14.95 -19.24
N HIS A 173 1.58 -14.18 -20.34
CA HIS A 173 1.77 -14.65 -21.72
C HIS A 173 0.91 -15.88 -22.06
N ILE A 174 -0.37 -15.88 -21.68
CA ILE A 174 -1.29 -16.95 -22.10
C ILE A 174 -1.26 -17.06 -23.63
N LYS A 175 -1.13 -18.27 -24.17
CA LYS A 175 -1.09 -18.53 -25.59
C LYS A 175 -2.34 -17.97 -26.27
N GLY A 176 -2.15 -17.10 -27.26
CA GLY A 176 -3.23 -16.37 -27.94
C GLY A 176 -3.84 -15.20 -27.16
N GLY A 177 -3.42 -14.93 -25.91
CA GLY A 177 -3.96 -13.85 -25.07
C GLY A 177 -3.72 -12.46 -25.67
N GLN A 178 -2.53 -12.23 -26.22
CA GLN A 178 -2.19 -10.96 -26.85
C GLN A 178 -3.04 -10.71 -28.12
N ALA A 179 -3.24 -11.74 -28.94
CA ALA A 179 -4.08 -11.63 -30.15
C ALA A 179 -5.54 -11.30 -29.79
N TYR A 180 -6.04 -11.89 -28.69
CA TYR A 180 -7.37 -11.58 -28.16
C TYR A 180 -7.46 -10.12 -27.67
N LYS A 181 -6.49 -9.66 -26.89
CA LYS A 181 -6.42 -8.28 -26.39
C LYS A 181 -6.38 -7.24 -27.53
N GLU A 182 -5.74 -7.59 -28.63
CA GLU A 182 -5.69 -6.73 -29.83
C GLU A 182 -6.95 -6.82 -30.70
N GLY A 183 -7.93 -7.66 -30.35
CA GLY A 183 -9.14 -7.89 -31.13
C GLY A 183 -8.90 -8.65 -32.44
N LYS A 184 -7.80 -9.43 -32.51
CA LYS A 184 -7.42 -10.24 -33.70
C LYS A 184 -7.86 -11.70 -33.55
N ALA A 185 -8.42 -12.09 -32.43
CA ALA A 185 -8.93 -13.43 -32.13
C ALA A 185 -10.23 -13.34 -31.34
N ASP A 186 -11.12 -14.29 -31.53
CA ASP A 186 -12.41 -14.39 -30.82
C ASP A 186 -12.32 -15.25 -29.56
N ALA A 187 -11.20 -15.95 -29.37
CA ALA A 187 -10.94 -16.81 -28.22
C ALA A 187 -9.45 -16.84 -27.87
N ILE A 188 -9.13 -17.22 -26.64
CA ILE A 188 -7.76 -17.37 -26.14
C ILE A 188 -7.41 -18.86 -26.19
N GLU A 189 -6.54 -19.26 -27.12
CA GLU A 189 -6.17 -20.67 -27.38
C GLU A 189 -5.62 -21.39 -26.14
N GLY A 190 -4.86 -20.67 -25.31
CA GLY A 190 -4.20 -21.23 -24.13
C GLY A 190 -5.15 -21.56 -22.99
N ILE A 191 -6.43 -21.15 -23.02
CA ILE A 191 -7.41 -21.42 -21.96
C ILE A 191 -8.26 -22.63 -22.38
N GLN A 192 -8.18 -23.74 -21.62
CA GLN A 192 -8.88 -24.97 -21.93
C GLN A 192 -9.65 -25.47 -20.70
N VAL A 193 -10.98 -25.47 -20.79
CA VAL A 193 -11.83 -26.17 -19.82
C VAL A 193 -11.81 -27.67 -20.18
N ILE A 194 -11.22 -28.50 -19.32
CA ILE A 194 -11.09 -29.94 -19.53
C ILE A 194 -12.37 -30.64 -19.10
N ASP A 195 -12.89 -30.26 -17.94
CA ASP A 195 -14.17 -30.70 -17.37
C ASP A 195 -14.67 -29.59 -16.40
N PRO A 196 -15.86 -29.72 -15.80
CA PRO A 196 -16.41 -28.68 -14.91
C PRO A 196 -15.53 -28.31 -13.70
N LEU A 197 -14.59 -29.17 -13.31
CA LEU A 197 -13.71 -28.97 -12.15
C LEU A 197 -12.23 -28.79 -12.54
N THR A 198 -11.89 -28.86 -13.83
CA THR A 198 -10.49 -28.84 -14.27
C THR A 198 -10.30 -27.81 -15.39
N ILE A 199 -9.42 -26.85 -15.15
CA ILE A 199 -8.97 -25.89 -16.17
C ILE A 199 -7.47 -26.00 -16.38
N ARG A 200 -7.07 -25.98 -17.66
CA ARG A 200 -5.68 -25.96 -18.09
C ARG A 200 -5.38 -24.66 -18.81
N ILE A 201 -4.27 -24.03 -18.44
CA ILE A 201 -3.83 -22.77 -19.04
C ILE A 201 -2.41 -22.96 -19.56
N THR A 202 -2.21 -22.71 -20.85
CA THR A 202 -0.91 -22.78 -21.53
C THR A 202 -0.39 -21.38 -21.78
N THR A 203 0.84 -21.13 -21.39
CA THR A 203 1.55 -19.86 -21.59
C THR A 203 2.66 -20.01 -22.64
N GLU A 204 3.09 -18.92 -23.28
CA GLU A 204 4.18 -18.93 -24.25
C GLU A 204 5.54 -18.68 -23.60
N LYS A 205 5.55 -18.14 -22.38
CA LYS A 205 6.75 -17.85 -21.60
C LYS A 205 6.53 -18.13 -20.12
N VAL A 206 7.58 -18.50 -19.45
CA VAL A 206 7.56 -18.62 -17.98
C VAL A 206 7.45 -17.22 -17.38
N ASN A 207 6.51 -17.05 -16.46
CA ASN A 207 6.48 -15.91 -15.54
C ASN A 207 6.15 -16.43 -14.13
N ALA A 208 7.00 -16.14 -13.17
CA ALA A 208 6.87 -16.63 -11.81
C ALA A 208 5.60 -16.14 -11.08
N ARG A 209 4.97 -15.07 -11.56
CA ARG A 209 3.68 -14.58 -11.04
C ARG A 209 2.48 -15.37 -11.57
N SER A 210 2.67 -16.14 -12.65
CA SER A 210 1.56 -16.79 -13.35
C SER A 210 0.69 -17.64 -12.44
N LEU A 211 1.27 -18.39 -11.48
CA LEU A 211 0.49 -19.22 -10.57
C LEU A 211 -0.61 -18.44 -9.83
N LEU A 212 -0.27 -17.28 -9.26
CA LEU A 212 -1.22 -16.45 -8.50
C LEU A 212 -2.12 -15.61 -9.41
N LEU A 213 -1.58 -15.08 -10.51
CA LEU A 213 -2.37 -14.28 -11.45
C LEU A 213 -3.43 -15.10 -12.17
N LEU A 214 -3.09 -16.31 -12.62
CA LEU A 214 -4.02 -17.23 -13.26
C LEU A 214 -4.96 -17.89 -12.24
N GLY A 215 -4.52 -18.00 -11.00
CA GLY A 215 -5.28 -18.54 -9.87
C GLY A 215 -6.05 -17.51 -9.07
N GLY A 216 -6.41 -16.38 -9.67
CA GLY A 216 -7.17 -15.29 -9.04
C GLY A 216 -8.63 -15.63 -8.72
N GLN A 217 -9.42 -14.61 -8.40
CA GLN A 217 -10.83 -14.72 -8.00
C GLN A 217 -11.73 -14.97 -9.21
N PRO A 218 -12.47 -16.10 -9.29
CA PRO A 218 -13.40 -16.33 -10.41
C PRO A 218 -14.63 -15.42 -10.31
N LEU A 219 -15.01 -14.84 -11.44
CA LEU A 219 -16.25 -14.10 -11.64
C LEU A 219 -17.30 -15.00 -12.29
N SER A 220 -18.53 -14.98 -11.80
CA SER A 220 -19.64 -15.77 -12.36
C SER A 220 -19.90 -15.39 -13.82
N LYS A 221 -19.70 -16.34 -14.74
CA LYS A 221 -20.01 -16.19 -16.17
C LYS A 221 -21.48 -15.89 -16.39
N ALA A 222 -22.36 -16.54 -15.61
CA ALA A 222 -23.81 -16.35 -15.70
C ALA A 222 -24.24 -14.95 -15.26
N TYR A 223 -23.57 -14.36 -14.27
CA TYR A 223 -23.89 -13.05 -13.73
C TYR A 223 -23.14 -11.91 -14.45
N TYR A 224 -21.81 -11.95 -14.39
CA TYR A 224 -20.97 -10.89 -14.99
C TYR A 224 -20.84 -11.04 -16.52
N GLY A 225 -20.96 -12.25 -17.04
CA GLY A 225 -20.83 -12.52 -18.47
C GLY A 225 -22.13 -12.40 -19.28
N LYS A 226 -23.28 -12.17 -18.63
CA LYS A 226 -24.59 -12.15 -19.30
C LYS A 226 -24.67 -11.17 -20.50
N ASN A 227 -24.01 -10.03 -20.39
CA ASN A 227 -23.98 -8.99 -21.43
C ASN A 227 -22.58 -8.82 -22.03
N TYR A 228 -21.71 -9.81 -21.83
CA TYR A 228 -20.34 -9.72 -22.32
C TYR A 228 -20.29 -9.72 -23.85
N ALA A 229 -19.62 -8.72 -24.39
CA ALA A 229 -19.16 -8.67 -25.76
C ALA A 229 -17.75 -8.10 -25.79
N GLN A 230 -16.87 -8.69 -26.57
CA GLN A 230 -15.48 -8.26 -26.66
C GLN A 230 -15.37 -6.77 -27.00
N GLY A 231 -14.64 -6.03 -26.17
CA GLY A 231 -14.46 -4.58 -26.29
C GLY A 231 -15.59 -3.73 -25.71
N GLN A 232 -16.53 -4.31 -24.97
CA GLN A 232 -17.68 -3.61 -24.40
C GLN A 232 -17.87 -4.02 -22.92
N LEU A 233 -17.12 -3.41 -22.01
CA LEU A 233 -17.15 -3.72 -20.56
C LEU A 233 -17.91 -2.70 -19.72
N ASP A 234 -18.41 -1.60 -20.29
CA ASP A 234 -19.08 -0.53 -19.54
C ASP A 234 -20.29 -1.00 -18.71
N TYR A 235 -20.95 -2.07 -19.13
CA TYR A 235 -22.09 -2.65 -18.39
C TYR A 235 -21.69 -3.14 -16.98
N LEU A 236 -20.43 -3.53 -16.77
CA LEU A 236 -19.91 -3.98 -15.47
C LEU A 236 -19.98 -2.88 -14.40
N LYS A 237 -19.91 -1.62 -14.81
CA LYS A 237 -20.00 -0.47 -13.88
C LYS A 237 -21.30 -0.51 -13.06
N SER A 238 -22.38 -1.00 -13.65
CA SER A 238 -23.68 -1.15 -12.96
C SER A 238 -23.70 -2.31 -11.94
N LEU A 239 -22.73 -3.21 -12.01
CA LEU A 239 -22.59 -4.38 -11.14
C LEU A 239 -21.56 -4.16 -10.02
N HIS A 240 -20.75 -3.10 -10.07
CA HIS A 240 -19.69 -2.85 -9.09
C HIS A 240 -20.22 -2.75 -7.65
N ALA A 241 -21.41 -2.17 -7.46
CA ALA A 241 -22.08 -2.07 -6.15
C ALA A 241 -23.04 -3.24 -5.86
N LYS A 242 -22.99 -4.32 -6.62
CA LYS A 242 -23.81 -5.53 -6.47
C LYS A 242 -23.00 -6.78 -6.69
N PRO A 243 -21.92 -7.00 -5.92
CA PRO A 243 -21.01 -8.10 -6.16
C PRO A 243 -21.66 -9.46 -5.89
N LEU A 244 -21.44 -10.41 -6.81
CA LEU A 244 -21.72 -11.84 -6.61
C LEU A 244 -20.36 -12.55 -6.47
N ALA A 245 -20.12 -13.20 -5.35
CA ALA A 245 -18.81 -13.63 -4.93
C ALA A 245 -18.81 -15.03 -4.28
N THR A 246 -17.64 -15.50 -3.83
CA THR A 246 -17.40 -16.90 -3.43
C THR A 246 -16.84 -17.04 -2.02
N GLY A 247 -16.55 -15.92 -1.35
CA GLY A 247 -15.89 -15.90 -0.06
C GLY A 247 -16.80 -16.15 1.14
N PRO A 248 -16.24 -16.01 2.37
CA PRO A 248 -16.95 -16.35 3.61
C PRO A 248 -18.15 -15.45 3.92
N TYR A 249 -18.15 -14.23 3.41
CA TYR A 249 -19.28 -13.31 3.59
C TYR A 249 -19.80 -12.85 2.24
N LYS A 250 -21.10 -12.58 2.17
CA LYS A 250 -21.79 -11.99 1.02
C LYS A 250 -22.15 -10.54 1.30
N TYR A 251 -22.13 -9.73 0.25
CA TYR A 251 -22.54 -8.33 0.29
C TYR A 251 -23.99 -8.18 0.70
N ASP A 252 -24.26 -7.25 1.60
CA ASP A 252 -25.61 -6.85 2.02
C ASP A 252 -25.90 -5.42 1.57
N GLN A 253 -25.14 -4.43 2.10
CA GLN A 253 -25.41 -3.02 1.83
C GLN A 253 -24.14 -2.16 1.91
N TYR A 254 -24.06 -1.12 1.09
CA TYR A 254 -23.13 -0.01 1.24
C TYR A 254 -23.88 1.28 1.52
N ILE A 255 -23.53 1.96 2.59
CA ILE A 255 -24.02 3.28 2.98
C ILE A 255 -22.82 4.23 2.92
N PRO A 256 -22.64 5.02 1.81
CA PRO A 256 -21.51 5.90 1.64
C PRO A 256 -21.29 6.81 2.84
N GLY A 257 -20.04 6.98 3.24
CA GLY A 257 -19.64 7.76 4.41
C GLY A 257 -19.93 7.11 5.76
N GLN A 258 -20.56 5.91 5.80
CA GLN A 258 -20.94 5.25 7.04
C GLN A 258 -20.38 3.84 7.16
N GLU A 259 -20.81 2.91 6.30
CA GLU A 259 -20.45 1.52 6.47
C GLU A 259 -20.70 0.64 5.23
N VAL A 260 -20.00 -0.49 5.18
CA VAL A 260 -20.32 -1.62 4.29
C VAL A 260 -20.73 -2.80 5.15
N ARG A 261 -21.89 -3.38 4.87
CA ARG A 261 -22.46 -4.53 5.60
C ARG A 261 -22.35 -5.81 4.80
N PHE A 262 -22.08 -6.88 5.53
CA PHE A 262 -22.01 -8.23 5.00
C PHE A 262 -22.74 -9.20 5.90
N THR A 263 -23.25 -10.28 5.31
CA THR A 263 -23.84 -11.42 6.04
C THR A 263 -23.03 -12.69 5.75
N ALA A 264 -23.01 -13.60 6.70
CA ALA A 264 -22.33 -14.89 6.56
C ALA A 264 -22.85 -15.64 5.32
N ASN A 265 -21.95 -16.13 4.48
CA ASN A 265 -22.29 -16.87 3.28
C ASN A 265 -22.54 -18.35 3.64
N GLU A 266 -23.79 -18.78 3.58
CA GLU A 266 -24.20 -20.16 3.82
C GLU A 266 -23.68 -21.15 2.78
N HIS A 267 -23.23 -20.63 1.61
CA HIS A 267 -22.71 -21.43 0.51
C HIS A 267 -21.17 -21.44 0.47
N TYR A 268 -20.51 -20.81 1.44
CA TYR A 268 -19.05 -20.81 1.49
C TYR A 268 -18.50 -22.25 1.65
N TYR A 269 -17.54 -22.64 0.82
CA TYR A 269 -17.02 -23.99 0.80
C TYR A 269 -16.36 -24.44 2.12
N GLY A 270 -15.82 -23.52 2.90
CA GLY A 270 -15.23 -23.75 4.22
C GLY A 270 -16.26 -23.88 5.35
N GLY A 271 -17.55 -23.83 5.03
CA GLY A 271 -18.66 -23.80 5.99
C GLY A 271 -19.08 -22.38 6.35
N LYS A 272 -20.37 -22.22 6.73
CA LYS A 272 -20.91 -20.90 7.12
C LYS A 272 -20.10 -20.32 8.29
N PRO A 273 -19.60 -19.05 8.21
CA PRO A 273 -18.97 -18.38 9.33
C PRO A 273 -19.87 -18.34 10.58
N LYS A 274 -19.26 -18.40 11.77
CA LYS A 274 -19.99 -18.36 13.04
C LYS A 274 -20.55 -16.97 13.37
N VAL A 275 -19.88 -15.91 12.92
CA VAL A 275 -20.33 -14.53 13.05
C VAL A 275 -21.30 -14.24 11.91
N GLU A 276 -22.55 -13.90 12.24
CA GLU A 276 -23.60 -13.69 11.24
C GLU A 276 -23.39 -12.42 10.43
N HIS A 277 -22.98 -11.33 11.09
CA HIS A 277 -22.83 -10.03 10.46
C HIS A 277 -21.40 -9.51 10.61
N PHE A 278 -20.82 -9.09 9.50
CA PHE A 278 -19.54 -8.39 9.45
C PHE A 278 -19.77 -6.99 8.88
N ILE A 279 -19.23 -5.96 9.52
CA ILE A 279 -19.40 -4.56 9.11
C ILE A 279 -18.04 -3.90 9.01
N TYR A 280 -17.76 -3.28 7.87
CA TYR A 280 -16.74 -2.23 7.80
C TYR A 280 -17.38 -0.88 8.10
N LYS A 281 -17.01 -0.27 9.23
CA LYS A 281 -17.48 1.06 9.64
C LYS A 281 -16.47 2.10 9.17
N THR A 282 -16.95 3.12 8.45
CA THR A 282 -16.12 4.28 8.09
C THR A 282 -15.74 5.06 9.34
N THR A 283 -14.44 5.19 9.60
CA THR A 283 -13.89 5.86 10.79
C THR A 283 -12.93 6.95 10.33
N GLU A 284 -13.45 8.03 9.74
CA GLU A 284 -12.60 9.16 9.35
C GLU A 284 -12.03 9.86 10.59
N GLY A 285 -10.70 9.94 10.64
CA GLY A 285 -9.94 10.76 11.59
C GLY A 285 -9.62 10.11 12.93
N ASP A 286 -10.48 9.31 13.58
CA ASP A 286 -10.20 8.78 14.90
C ASP A 286 -10.70 7.35 15.17
N ALA A 287 -10.02 6.37 14.57
CA ALA A 287 -10.25 4.96 14.86
C ALA A 287 -10.12 4.62 16.37
N THR A 288 -9.37 5.44 17.13
CA THR A 288 -9.13 5.28 18.55
C THR A 288 -10.41 5.47 19.35
N GLN A 289 -11.15 6.55 19.07
CA GLN A 289 -12.40 6.83 19.76
C GLN A 289 -13.43 5.72 19.52
N PHE A 290 -13.62 5.29 18.28
CA PHE A 290 -14.57 4.23 17.94
C PHE A 290 -14.21 2.89 18.60
N PHE A 291 -12.92 2.60 18.74
CA PHE A 291 -12.46 1.40 19.46
C PHE A 291 -12.68 1.53 20.97
N GLN A 292 -12.38 2.69 21.57
CA GLN A 292 -12.56 2.95 23.00
C GLN A 292 -14.03 2.90 23.42
N THR A 293 -14.94 3.41 22.60
CA THR A 293 -16.39 3.37 22.87
C THR A 293 -17.01 2.00 22.59
N GLY A 294 -16.26 1.10 21.94
CA GLY A 294 -16.73 -0.23 21.51
C GLY A 294 -17.60 -0.20 20.27
N GLU A 295 -17.62 0.89 19.51
CA GLU A 295 -18.31 0.95 18.22
C GLU A 295 -17.61 0.11 17.16
N THR A 296 -16.31 -0.12 17.29
CA THR A 296 -15.55 -1.07 16.50
C THR A 296 -14.95 -2.17 17.38
N ASP A 297 -14.84 -3.37 16.83
CA ASP A 297 -14.23 -4.54 17.48
C ASP A 297 -12.76 -4.73 17.04
N TYR A 298 -12.40 -4.19 15.89
CA TYR A 298 -11.02 -4.20 15.38
C TYR A 298 -10.70 -2.83 14.77
N SER A 299 -9.50 -2.33 15.06
CA SER A 299 -8.96 -1.11 14.44
C SER A 299 -7.45 -1.20 14.27
N SER A 300 -6.94 -0.50 13.26
CA SER A 300 -5.51 -0.23 13.09
C SER A 300 -5.18 1.17 13.60
N PHE A 301 -4.00 1.31 14.21
CA PHE A 301 -3.55 2.54 14.85
C PHE A 301 -2.19 2.96 14.31
N THR A 302 -1.85 4.23 14.42
CA THR A 302 -0.47 4.67 14.21
C THR A 302 0.43 3.94 15.19
N ALA A 303 1.43 3.23 14.69
CA ALA A 303 2.36 2.48 15.52
C ALA A 303 3.34 3.45 16.20
N ASN A 304 3.11 3.70 17.48
CA ASN A 304 3.95 4.50 18.38
C ASN A 304 3.75 4.07 19.84
N PRO A 305 4.62 4.49 20.77
CA PRO A 305 4.50 4.13 22.18
C PRO A 305 3.19 4.59 22.83
N ASP A 306 2.72 5.81 22.51
CA ASP A 306 1.53 6.38 23.13
C ASP A 306 0.27 5.56 22.82
N ASN A 307 0.09 5.18 21.56
CA ASN A 307 -1.03 4.33 21.16
C ASN A 307 -0.91 2.91 21.75
N LEU A 308 0.30 2.36 21.84
CA LEU A 308 0.49 1.05 22.49
C LEU A 308 0.11 1.11 23.96
N ASP A 309 0.52 2.14 24.68
CA ASP A 309 0.22 2.29 26.11
C ASP A 309 -1.27 2.58 26.36
N LEU A 310 -1.89 3.39 25.51
CA LEU A 310 -3.33 3.58 25.50
C LEU A 310 -4.07 2.24 25.35
N LEU A 311 -3.72 1.44 24.36
CA LEU A 311 -4.38 0.15 24.10
C LEU A 311 -4.19 -0.84 25.27
N LYS A 312 -3.02 -0.86 25.90
CA LYS A 312 -2.78 -1.66 27.12
C LYS A 312 -3.66 -1.20 28.30
N GLN A 313 -3.84 0.12 28.47
CA GLN A 313 -4.67 0.69 29.56
C GLN A 313 -6.16 0.32 29.41
N LEU A 314 -6.66 0.11 28.19
CA LEU A 314 -8.03 -0.33 27.95
C LEU A 314 -8.32 -1.69 28.62
N GLY A 315 -7.34 -2.56 28.72
CA GLY A 315 -7.44 -3.86 29.35
C GLY A 315 -8.10 -4.94 28.50
N TYR A 316 -9.14 -4.62 27.75
CA TYR A 316 -9.90 -5.57 26.93
C TYR A 316 -9.33 -5.82 25.53
N ALA A 317 -8.26 -5.11 25.14
CA ALA A 317 -7.69 -5.19 23.81
C ALA A 317 -6.65 -6.32 23.70
N ASN A 318 -6.82 -7.23 22.75
CA ASN A 318 -5.73 -8.02 22.19
C ASN A 318 -4.99 -7.16 21.17
N ILE A 319 -3.68 -6.97 21.36
CA ILE A 319 -2.87 -6.05 20.55
C ILE A 319 -1.93 -6.86 19.66
N ASN A 320 -1.84 -6.50 18.38
CA ASN A 320 -0.92 -7.13 17.43
C ASN A 320 0.05 -6.08 16.88
N ILE A 321 1.34 -6.38 16.94
CA ILE A 321 2.41 -5.61 16.32
C ILE A 321 3.08 -6.54 15.31
N TYR A 322 3.13 -6.14 14.04
CA TYR A 322 3.75 -6.95 12.99
C TYR A 322 4.36 -6.06 11.90
N THR A 323 5.36 -6.60 11.20
CA THR A 323 6.01 -5.89 10.09
C THR A 323 5.09 -5.82 8.89
N SER A 324 4.88 -4.63 8.35
CA SER A 324 4.12 -4.41 7.12
C SER A 324 4.86 -4.95 5.90
N THR A 325 4.13 -5.40 4.88
CA THR A 325 4.69 -5.62 3.53
C THR A 325 4.92 -4.32 2.78
N ALA A 326 4.40 -3.19 3.28
CA ALA A 326 4.52 -1.89 2.65
C ALA A 326 5.88 -1.22 2.94
N TYR A 327 6.28 -0.37 2.00
CA TYR A 327 7.29 0.66 2.26
C TYR A 327 6.75 2.04 1.87
N SER A 328 7.24 3.08 2.55
CA SER A 328 6.96 4.47 2.19
C SER A 328 8.13 5.07 1.41
N TYR A 329 7.83 6.01 0.53
CA TYR A 329 8.82 6.61 -0.37
C TYR A 329 8.41 8.00 -0.83
N ILE A 330 9.38 8.77 -1.32
CA ILE A 330 9.18 10.00 -2.07
C ILE A 330 9.61 9.72 -3.51
N LYS A 331 8.68 9.78 -4.46
CA LYS A 331 9.00 9.56 -5.88
C LYS A 331 9.49 10.85 -6.54
N PHE A 332 10.44 10.70 -7.44
CA PHE A 332 10.85 11.74 -8.37
C PHE A 332 9.98 11.73 -9.63
N ASN A 333 9.72 12.90 -10.18
CA ASN A 333 9.24 13.00 -11.55
C ASN A 333 10.44 13.07 -12.51
N HIS A 334 10.81 11.94 -13.09
CA HIS A 334 11.97 11.83 -13.97
C HIS A 334 11.79 12.57 -15.31
N SER A 335 10.59 13.00 -15.67
CA SER A 335 10.37 13.85 -16.85
C SER A 335 10.87 15.28 -16.63
N LYS A 336 11.03 15.71 -15.38
CA LYS A 336 11.52 17.05 -15.01
C LYS A 336 13.04 17.13 -15.13
N ALA A 337 13.52 18.27 -15.66
CA ALA A 337 14.92 18.47 -15.99
C ALA A 337 15.93 18.15 -14.85
N PRO A 338 15.72 18.57 -13.58
CA PRO A 338 16.66 18.24 -12.51
C PRO A 338 16.79 16.74 -12.27
N PHE A 339 15.69 15.97 -12.33
CA PHE A 339 15.65 14.57 -11.96
C PHE A 339 16.01 13.59 -13.10
N LYS A 340 16.31 14.07 -14.30
CA LYS A 340 16.92 13.26 -15.36
C LYS A 340 18.36 12.86 -15.04
N ASP A 341 19.07 13.67 -14.27
CA ASP A 341 20.45 13.40 -13.85
C ASP A 341 20.46 12.60 -12.53
N LYS A 342 21.03 11.38 -12.57
CA LYS A 342 21.08 10.52 -11.38
C LYS A 342 21.85 11.16 -10.21
N ARG A 343 22.86 12.01 -10.49
CA ARG A 343 23.62 12.71 -9.45
C ARG A 343 22.73 13.66 -8.64
N VAL A 344 21.77 14.31 -9.29
CA VAL A 344 20.77 15.14 -8.60
C VAL A 344 19.88 14.27 -7.72
N ARG A 345 19.40 13.13 -8.21
CA ARG A 345 18.58 12.22 -7.40
C ARG A 345 19.35 11.68 -6.20
N GLN A 346 20.60 11.23 -6.41
CA GLN A 346 21.49 10.82 -5.32
C GLN A 346 21.72 11.95 -4.30
N ALA A 347 21.88 13.19 -4.76
CA ALA A 347 22.03 14.35 -3.90
C ALA A 347 20.79 14.59 -3.03
N PHE A 348 19.58 14.39 -3.58
CA PHE A 348 18.34 14.46 -2.82
C PHE A 348 18.23 13.36 -1.76
N VAL A 349 18.73 12.14 -2.04
CA VAL A 349 18.74 11.05 -1.06
C VAL A 349 19.76 11.32 0.05
N TYR A 350 21.01 11.68 -0.26
CA TYR A 350 22.03 12.03 0.73
C TYR A 350 21.67 13.27 1.53
N GLY A 351 20.97 14.21 0.90
CA GLY A 351 20.59 15.48 1.49
C GLY A 351 19.39 15.44 2.41
N LEU A 352 18.70 14.30 2.56
CA LEU A 352 17.55 14.16 3.43
C LEU A 352 17.90 13.31 4.66
N ASP A 353 17.80 13.87 5.85
CA ASP A 353 18.01 13.14 7.10
C ASP A 353 16.84 12.18 7.38
N ARG A 354 16.86 11.04 6.66
CA ARG A 354 15.85 9.98 6.80
C ARG A 354 15.84 9.38 8.20
N ALA A 355 17.01 9.30 8.86
CA ALA A 355 17.12 8.77 10.20
C ALA A 355 16.36 9.64 11.22
N LYS A 356 16.55 10.97 11.15
CA LYS A 356 15.82 11.94 11.98
C LYS A 356 14.32 11.86 11.73
N ILE A 357 13.90 11.76 10.46
CA ILE A 357 12.49 11.64 10.08
C ILE A 357 11.87 10.35 10.64
N VAL A 358 12.50 9.20 10.39
CA VAL A 358 11.99 7.90 10.82
C VAL A 358 11.94 7.79 12.34
N GLN A 359 12.97 8.30 13.02
CA GLN A 359 13.00 8.32 14.49
C GLN A 359 11.87 9.20 15.06
N ALA A 360 11.71 10.41 14.52
CA ALA A 360 10.69 11.34 15.05
C ALA A 360 9.25 10.88 14.74
N ALA A 361 9.03 10.31 13.53
CA ALA A 361 7.69 9.91 13.10
C ALA A 361 7.23 8.56 13.68
N TYR A 362 8.17 7.63 13.94
CA TYR A 362 7.80 6.25 14.28
C TYR A 362 8.38 5.74 15.61
N GLN A 363 9.32 6.42 16.23
CA GLN A 363 9.83 6.15 17.59
C GLN A 363 10.16 4.66 17.85
N GLY A 364 10.88 4.01 16.90
CA GLY A 364 11.23 2.59 16.93
C GLY A 364 10.24 1.65 16.25
N TYR A 365 9.09 2.14 15.77
CA TYR A 365 8.11 1.32 15.02
C TYR A 365 8.33 1.35 13.50
N ALA A 366 9.47 1.82 13.05
CA ALA A 366 9.90 1.71 11.66
C ALA A 366 11.43 1.71 11.58
N GLN A 367 11.94 1.15 10.48
CA GLN A 367 13.35 1.24 10.08
C GLN A 367 13.46 1.92 8.72
N ILE A 368 14.63 2.51 8.42
CA ILE A 368 14.88 3.13 7.11
C ILE A 368 14.77 2.07 6.02
N ALA A 369 14.05 2.40 4.95
CA ALA A 369 13.99 1.58 3.75
C ALA A 369 15.14 1.95 2.80
N ASN A 370 15.84 0.96 2.28
CA ASN A 370 16.91 1.13 1.30
C ASN A 370 16.63 0.39 -0.01
N VAL A 371 15.68 -0.56 -0.02
CA VAL A 371 15.30 -1.35 -1.18
C VAL A 371 13.78 -1.41 -1.34
N PRO A 372 13.26 -1.67 -2.55
CA PRO A 372 11.81 -1.65 -2.84
C PRO A 372 11.09 -2.94 -2.43
N VAL A 373 11.49 -3.53 -1.31
CA VAL A 373 10.87 -4.76 -0.78
C VAL A 373 10.92 -4.76 0.73
N SER A 374 9.84 -5.23 1.37
CA SER A 374 9.77 -5.30 2.83
C SER A 374 10.69 -6.39 3.41
N PRO A 375 11.20 -6.21 4.64
CA PRO A 375 11.99 -7.22 5.36
C PRO A 375 11.30 -8.58 5.55
N VAL A 376 9.97 -8.66 5.41
CA VAL A 376 9.23 -9.93 5.47
C VAL A 376 9.27 -10.72 4.16
N SER A 377 9.74 -10.12 3.07
CA SER A 377 9.84 -10.78 1.77
C SER A 377 11.01 -11.78 1.74
N TRP A 378 10.81 -12.90 1.08
CA TRP A 378 11.84 -13.90 0.83
C TRP A 378 13.03 -13.37 -0.01
N ALA A 379 12.82 -12.30 -0.78
CA ALA A 379 13.84 -11.67 -1.63
C ALA A 379 14.54 -10.48 -0.94
N TYR A 380 14.19 -10.17 0.32
CA TYR A 380 14.82 -9.05 1.01
C TYR A 380 16.32 -9.28 1.22
N THR A 381 17.10 -8.29 0.83
CA THR A 381 18.52 -8.19 1.14
C THR A 381 18.97 -6.72 1.02
N GLU A 382 19.84 -6.30 1.91
CA GLU A 382 20.55 -5.01 1.82
C GLU A 382 22.07 -5.22 1.65
N GLU A 383 22.50 -6.45 1.33
CA GLU A 383 23.91 -6.76 1.13
C GLU A 383 24.48 -6.02 -0.08
N GLY A 384 25.49 -5.19 0.17
CA GLY A 384 26.14 -4.37 -0.85
C GLY A 384 25.30 -3.19 -1.36
N ILE A 385 24.20 -2.86 -0.66
CA ILE A 385 23.36 -1.69 -0.96
C ILE A 385 23.98 -0.44 -0.32
N ASN A 386 24.02 0.65 -1.07
CA ASN A 386 24.39 1.95 -0.50
C ASN A 386 23.23 2.44 0.41
N PRO A 387 23.44 2.59 1.73
CA PRO A 387 22.40 2.99 2.65
C PRO A 387 22.10 4.50 2.63
N TYR A 388 22.82 5.29 1.82
CA TYR A 388 22.66 6.75 1.73
C TYR A 388 22.54 7.42 3.11
N PRO A 389 23.57 7.36 3.96
CA PRO A 389 23.55 8.12 5.22
C PRO A 389 23.41 9.61 4.92
N TYR A 390 22.79 10.36 5.84
CA TYR A 390 22.69 11.81 5.69
C TYR A 390 24.07 12.44 5.56
N ASP A 391 24.35 13.00 4.40
CA ASP A 391 25.66 13.60 4.04
C ASP A 391 25.43 14.83 3.16
N PRO A 392 25.18 16.01 3.77
CA PRO A 392 24.91 17.24 3.03
C PRO A 392 26.12 17.70 2.20
N GLU A 393 27.35 17.39 2.61
CA GLU A 393 28.54 17.81 1.85
C GLU A 393 28.68 16.96 0.56
N LYS A 394 28.44 15.67 0.64
CA LYS A 394 28.37 14.80 -0.55
C LYS A 394 27.23 15.21 -1.47
N ALA A 395 26.06 15.57 -0.91
CA ALA A 395 24.95 16.07 -1.68
C ALA A 395 25.28 17.36 -2.44
N LYS A 396 25.93 18.34 -1.79
CA LYS A 396 26.41 19.57 -2.43
C LYS A 396 27.37 19.28 -3.57
N LYS A 397 28.35 18.37 -3.35
CA LYS A 397 29.33 17.97 -4.37
C LYS A 397 28.64 17.38 -5.60
N LEU A 398 27.67 16.47 -5.41
CA LEU A 398 26.90 15.86 -6.51
C LEU A 398 26.11 16.92 -7.31
N LEU A 399 25.51 17.90 -6.63
CA LEU A 399 24.82 19.01 -7.29
C LEU A 399 25.80 19.88 -8.10
N ASP A 400 27.00 20.15 -7.54
CA ASP A 400 28.05 20.89 -8.23
C ASP A 400 28.54 20.18 -9.50
N GLU A 401 28.76 18.85 -9.41
CA GLU A 401 29.14 17.99 -10.53
C GLU A 401 28.04 17.89 -11.59
N ALA A 402 26.76 17.98 -11.17
CA ALA A 402 25.61 18.03 -12.06
C ALA A 402 25.39 19.41 -12.72
N GLY A 403 26.22 20.41 -12.34
CA GLY A 403 26.18 21.76 -12.89
C GLY A 403 25.24 22.74 -12.17
N TRP A 404 24.63 22.33 -11.06
CA TRP A 404 23.81 23.20 -10.22
C TRP A 404 24.69 24.02 -9.29
N LYS A 405 24.93 25.30 -9.56
CA LYS A 405 25.81 26.20 -8.80
C LYS A 405 25.03 27.10 -7.86
N PRO A 406 25.59 27.48 -6.69
CA PRO A 406 24.97 28.46 -5.79
C PRO A 406 24.67 29.76 -6.51
N GLY A 407 23.40 30.22 -6.46
CA GLY A 407 22.98 31.52 -6.94
C GLY A 407 23.19 32.61 -5.91
N ALA A 408 23.00 33.89 -6.31
CA ALA A 408 23.23 35.05 -5.46
C ALA A 408 22.28 35.13 -4.25
N ASP A 409 21.10 34.51 -4.33
CA ASP A 409 20.11 34.41 -3.26
C ASP A 409 20.24 33.13 -2.42
N GLY A 410 21.31 32.37 -2.66
CA GLY A 410 21.55 31.08 -1.99
C GLY A 410 20.81 29.90 -2.59
N VAL A 411 19.91 30.08 -3.56
CA VAL A 411 19.26 29.01 -4.30
C VAL A 411 20.16 28.61 -5.47
N ARG A 412 20.40 27.30 -5.65
CA ARG A 412 21.21 26.79 -6.76
C ARG A 412 20.50 27.05 -8.09
N GLU A 413 21.32 27.31 -9.11
CA GLU A 413 20.85 27.54 -10.47
C GLU A 413 21.69 26.81 -11.52
N LYS A 414 21.07 26.48 -12.64
CA LYS A 414 21.69 25.90 -13.82
C LYS A 414 20.95 26.39 -15.06
N ASP A 415 21.69 26.87 -16.06
CA ASP A 415 21.14 27.35 -17.34
C ASP A 415 20.02 28.42 -17.15
N GLY A 416 20.19 29.31 -16.14
CA GLY A 416 19.22 30.34 -15.79
C GLY A 416 17.97 29.87 -15.03
N GLN A 417 17.89 28.58 -14.69
CA GLN A 417 16.79 28.01 -13.91
C GLN A 417 17.23 27.78 -12.46
N LYS A 418 16.41 28.24 -11.50
CA LYS A 418 16.61 27.97 -10.08
C LYS A 418 16.13 26.58 -9.71
N LEU A 419 16.81 25.95 -8.74
CA LEU A 419 16.43 24.64 -8.20
C LEU A 419 15.30 24.81 -7.17
N ILE A 420 14.12 25.07 -7.68
CA ILE A 420 12.86 25.15 -6.93
C ILE A 420 12.08 23.87 -7.21
N VAL A 421 11.66 23.16 -6.16
CA VAL A 421 11.07 21.84 -6.24
C VAL A 421 9.73 21.79 -5.52
N ARG A 422 8.67 21.42 -6.22
CA ARG A 422 7.33 21.26 -5.64
C ARG A 422 7.17 19.84 -5.10
N TYR A 423 6.86 19.77 -3.82
CA TYR A 423 6.65 18.52 -3.09
C TYR A 423 5.20 18.37 -2.65
N PHE A 424 4.54 17.30 -3.10
CA PHE A 424 3.15 16.99 -2.81
C PHE A 424 3.03 15.80 -1.85
N THR A 425 2.15 15.95 -0.86
CA THR A 425 1.86 14.87 0.09
C THR A 425 0.46 15.05 0.70
N THR A 426 0.00 14.04 1.41
CA THR A 426 -1.26 14.11 2.18
C THR A 426 -1.01 14.72 3.56
N LYS A 427 -2.07 15.22 4.19
CA LYS A 427 -2.05 15.64 5.61
C LYS A 427 -1.86 14.42 6.50
N GLY A 428 -1.08 14.55 7.58
CA GLY A 428 -0.92 13.52 8.58
C GLY A 428 0.36 13.70 9.41
N ALA A 429 0.46 12.97 10.51
CA ALA A 429 1.56 13.09 11.47
C ALA A 429 2.96 12.92 10.84
N VAL A 430 3.08 12.05 9.83
CA VAL A 430 4.36 11.85 9.12
C VAL A 430 4.72 13.08 8.29
N SER A 431 3.78 13.68 7.56
CA SER A 431 4.04 14.88 6.76
C SER A 431 4.35 16.09 7.63
N ASP A 432 3.71 16.21 8.80
CA ASP A 432 3.98 17.29 9.76
C ASP A 432 5.42 17.26 10.31
N ILE A 433 6.02 16.07 10.38
CA ILE A 433 7.42 15.88 10.77
C ILE A 433 8.36 15.99 9.57
N LEU A 434 8.03 15.35 8.45
CA LEU A 434 8.89 15.25 7.27
C LEU A 434 9.11 16.61 6.60
N ILE A 435 8.05 17.41 6.41
CA ILE A 435 8.11 18.67 5.67
C ILE A 435 9.09 19.67 6.30
N PRO A 436 9.02 19.99 7.61
CA PRO A 436 9.98 20.90 8.22
C PRO A 436 11.44 20.44 8.09
N ILE A 437 11.70 19.14 8.36
CA ILE A 437 13.03 18.56 8.24
C ILE A 437 13.53 18.62 6.79
N ALA A 438 12.71 18.24 5.82
CA ALA A 438 13.08 18.30 4.41
C ALA A 438 13.36 19.74 3.93
N LYS A 439 12.56 20.72 4.34
CA LYS A 439 12.78 22.13 4.03
C LYS A 439 14.09 22.64 4.61
N GLU A 440 14.40 22.32 5.86
CA GLU A 440 15.66 22.68 6.50
C GLU A 440 16.85 22.05 5.78
N ASN A 441 16.80 20.74 5.55
CA ASN A 441 17.86 19.99 4.92
C ASN A 441 18.15 20.46 3.50
N TYR A 442 17.11 20.60 2.66
CA TYR A 442 17.27 21.01 1.27
C TYR A 442 17.68 22.50 1.14
N LYS A 443 17.21 23.37 2.04
CA LYS A 443 17.67 24.77 2.11
C LYS A 443 19.18 24.83 2.35
N ALA A 444 19.73 23.99 3.23
CA ALA A 444 21.17 23.91 3.49
C ALA A 444 21.99 23.47 2.26
N LEU A 445 21.35 22.85 1.28
CA LEU A 445 21.96 22.48 -0.02
C LEU A 445 21.78 23.55 -1.10
N GLY A 446 21.02 24.62 -0.82
CA GLY A 446 20.63 25.61 -1.81
C GLY A 446 19.44 25.17 -2.70
N ILE A 447 18.58 24.29 -2.18
CA ILE A 447 17.35 23.84 -2.86
C ILE A 447 16.16 24.49 -2.18
N GLN A 448 15.28 25.15 -2.95
CA GLN A 448 14.01 25.67 -2.45
C GLN A 448 12.93 24.61 -2.57
N LEU A 449 12.42 24.10 -1.43
CA LEU A 449 11.34 23.12 -1.39
C LEU A 449 10.00 23.79 -1.10
N GLU A 450 9.07 23.72 -2.06
CA GLU A 450 7.68 24.18 -1.95
C GLU A 450 6.76 23.00 -1.71
N SER A 451 6.15 22.92 -0.52
CA SER A 451 5.28 21.81 -0.16
C SER A 451 3.81 22.19 -0.28
N GLU A 452 3.01 21.27 -0.79
CA GLU A 452 1.55 21.39 -0.87
C GLU A 452 0.91 20.13 -0.24
N LEU A 453 -0.01 20.35 0.71
CA LEU A 453 -0.79 19.31 1.37
C LEU A 453 -2.16 19.21 0.71
N MET A 454 -2.58 18.00 0.34
CA MET A 454 -3.86 17.76 -0.32
C MET A 454 -4.49 16.45 0.15
N ASP A 455 -5.73 16.19 -0.25
CA ASP A 455 -6.34 14.88 -0.07
C ASP A 455 -5.69 13.85 -1.03
N TYR A 456 -5.87 12.56 -0.70
CA TYR A 456 -5.24 11.48 -1.44
C TYR A 456 -5.67 11.42 -2.91
N ASN A 457 -6.95 11.64 -3.22
CA ASN A 457 -7.45 11.56 -4.59
C ASN A 457 -6.91 12.71 -5.45
N ALA A 458 -6.80 13.92 -4.88
CA ALA A 458 -6.17 15.05 -5.55
C ALA A 458 -4.68 14.79 -5.80
N LEU A 459 -3.96 14.24 -4.81
CA LEU A 459 -2.56 13.85 -4.96
C LEU A 459 -2.38 12.84 -6.11
N LEU A 460 -3.23 11.83 -6.13
CA LEU A 460 -3.23 10.79 -7.15
C LEU A 460 -3.48 11.37 -8.55
N ALA A 461 -4.53 12.17 -8.70
CA ALA A 461 -4.89 12.81 -9.97
C ALA A 461 -3.78 13.73 -10.52
N ARG A 462 -3.11 14.51 -9.66
CA ARG A 462 -2.03 15.39 -10.07
C ARG A 462 -0.76 14.63 -10.43
N THR A 463 -0.41 13.61 -9.65
CA THR A 463 0.80 12.81 -9.92
C THR A 463 0.67 11.94 -11.17
N THR A 464 -0.52 11.40 -11.45
CA THR A 464 -0.80 10.67 -12.71
C THR A 464 -0.61 11.58 -13.92
N LYS A 465 -1.02 12.86 -13.82
CA LYS A 465 -0.79 13.85 -14.88
C LYS A 465 0.66 14.36 -14.97
N GLY A 466 1.56 13.93 -14.07
CA GLY A 466 2.93 14.42 -13.98
C GLY A 466 3.05 15.87 -13.46
N ASP A 467 2.01 16.39 -12.80
CA ASP A 467 2.02 17.73 -12.21
C ASP A 467 2.59 17.70 -10.79
N HIS A 468 3.85 17.31 -10.68
CA HIS A 468 4.64 17.30 -9.45
C HIS A 468 6.11 17.28 -9.81
N ASP A 469 6.96 17.57 -8.85
CA ASP A 469 8.40 17.34 -8.93
C ASP A 469 8.78 16.18 -7.98
N LEU A 470 8.27 16.23 -6.74
CA LEU A 470 8.34 15.16 -5.74
C LEU A 470 6.93 14.86 -5.23
N ALA A 471 6.67 13.59 -4.88
CA ALA A 471 5.42 13.21 -4.22
C ALA A 471 5.62 12.00 -3.28
N SER A 472 4.99 12.04 -2.09
CA SER A 472 5.06 10.93 -1.13
C SER A 472 3.94 9.93 -1.31
N PHE A 473 4.32 8.65 -1.23
CA PHE A 473 3.41 7.52 -1.24
C PHE A 473 3.87 6.41 -0.29
N SER A 474 2.98 5.47 -0.08
CA SER A 474 3.28 4.16 0.51
C SER A 474 2.64 3.09 -0.37
N THR A 475 3.37 2.02 -0.64
CA THR A 475 2.85 0.89 -1.42
C THR A 475 2.86 -0.37 -0.58
N THR A 476 1.77 -1.14 -0.62
CA THR A 476 1.69 -2.47 -0.04
C THR A 476 2.06 -3.47 -1.13
N LEU A 477 2.95 -4.40 -0.82
CA LEU A 477 3.48 -5.35 -1.78
C LEU A 477 2.78 -6.70 -1.66
N LEU A 478 2.54 -7.32 -2.79
CA LEU A 478 2.18 -8.73 -2.88
C LEU A 478 3.40 -9.61 -2.52
N PRO A 479 3.21 -10.92 -2.29
CA PRO A 479 4.29 -11.82 -1.90
C PRO A 479 5.42 -11.93 -2.92
N ASP A 480 5.11 -11.74 -4.20
CA ASP A 480 6.12 -11.80 -5.25
C ASP A 480 6.81 -10.44 -5.39
N PRO A 481 8.15 -10.38 -5.28
CA PRO A 481 8.90 -9.11 -5.36
C PRO A 481 8.73 -8.37 -6.68
N SER A 482 8.38 -9.06 -7.77
CA SER A 482 8.14 -8.42 -9.07
C SER A 482 7.01 -7.40 -9.04
N ASP A 483 6.02 -7.60 -8.17
CA ASP A 483 4.93 -6.64 -7.96
C ASP A 483 5.47 -5.25 -7.59
N GLY A 484 6.42 -5.20 -6.66
CA GLY A 484 7.04 -3.95 -6.21
C GLY A 484 8.02 -3.33 -7.18
N VAL A 485 8.66 -4.12 -8.06
CA VAL A 485 9.72 -3.64 -8.94
C VAL A 485 9.28 -3.36 -10.37
N ASN A 486 8.16 -3.91 -10.82
CA ASN A 486 7.63 -3.65 -12.16
C ASN A 486 7.36 -2.16 -12.41
N GLN A 487 7.03 -1.39 -11.38
CA GLN A 487 6.88 0.07 -11.46
C GLN A 487 8.16 0.80 -11.91
N PHE A 488 9.34 0.18 -11.81
CA PHE A 488 10.61 0.74 -12.25
C PHE A 488 10.98 0.34 -13.67
N SER A 489 10.19 -0.51 -14.31
CA SER A 489 10.40 -0.85 -15.73
C SER A 489 10.14 0.37 -16.61
N SER A 490 10.98 0.57 -17.63
CA SER A 490 10.76 1.59 -18.66
C SER A 490 9.47 1.36 -19.46
N LYS A 491 8.92 0.12 -19.38
CA LYS A 491 7.64 -0.29 -20.00
C LYS A 491 6.43 -0.04 -19.07
N ALA A 492 6.67 0.22 -17.80
CA ALA A 492 5.59 0.58 -16.86
C ALA A 492 5.03 1.94 -17.27
N GLY A 493 3.84 1.97 -17.82
CA GLY A 493 3.16 3.19 -18.27
C GLY A 493 3.02 4.24 -17.17
N GLY A 494 2.42 5.38 -17.49
CA GLY A 494 2.23 6.51 -16.58
C GLY A 494 1.18 6.28 -15.49
N SER A 495 1.11 5.08 -14.89
CA SER A 495 0.25 4.83 -13.73
C SER A 495 0.70 5.68 -12.53
N PHE A 496 -0.16 5.87 -11.55
CA PHE A 496 0.19 6.63 -10.34
C PHE A 496 1.37 6.01 -9.58
N THR A 497 1.55 4.70 -9.71
CA THR A 497 2.69 3.97 -9.14
C THR A 497 3.94 4.10 -9.99
N GLY A 498 3.80 4.41 -11.30
CA GLY A 498 4.92 4.55 -12.22
C GLY A 498 5.86 5.70 -11.88
N THR A 499 7.07 5.63 -12.40
CA THR A 499 8.18 6.54 -12.09
C THR A 499 8.19 7.83 -12.93
N ASN A 500 7.16 8.09 -13.74
CA ASN A 500 7.06 9.29 -14.58
C ASN A 500 8.35 9.54 -15.41
N GLY A 501 8.75 8.56 -16.22
CA GLY A 501 9.86 8.71 -17.17
C GLY A 501 11.21 8.16 -16.71
N TYR A 502 11.27 7.37 -15.65
CA TYR A 502 12.47 6.59 -15.33
C TYR A 502 12.72 5.54 -16.44
N SER A 503 13.98 5.37 -16.81
CA SER A 503 14.39 4.37 -17.77
C SER A 503 15.82 3.96 -17.48
N ASN A 504 16.00 2.68 -17.16
CA ASN A 504 17.31 2.07 -16.97
C ASN A 504 17.28 0.66 -17.58
N PRO A 505 17.96 0.43 -18.73
CA PRO A 505 17.94 -0.86 -19.40
C PRO A 505 18.42 -2.04 -18.55
N LYS A 506 19.33 -1.77 -17.58
CA LYS A 506 19.80 -2.82 -16.67
C LYS A 506 18.73 -3.21 -15.65
N VAL A 507 17.95 -2.25 -15.18
CA VAL A 507 16.79 -2.50 -14.34
C VAL A 507 15.75 -3.34 -15.09
N ASP A 508 15.45 -2.99 -16.36
CA ASP A 508 14.53 -3.77 -17.20
C ASP A 508 14.98 -5.23 -17.37
N GLU A 509 16.29 -5.44 -17.70
CA GLU A 509 16.88 -6.78 -17.82
C GLU A 509 16.74 -7.60 -16.52
N LEU A 510 17.03 -6.97 -15.38
CA LEU A 510 17.02 -7.65 -14.09
C LEU A 510 15.59 -7.96 -13.60
N ILE A 511 14.62 -7.11 -13.90
CA ILE A 511 13.19 -7.39 -13.67
C ILE A 511 12.77 -8.62 -14.48
N GLU A 512 13.09 -8.65 -15.78
CA GLU A 512 12.78 -9.81 -16.64
C GLU A 512 13.46 -11.09 -16.14
N LYS A 513 14.74 -11.03 -15.79
CA LYS A 513 15.50 -12.16 -15.23
C LYS A 513 14.87 -12.68 -13.92
N GLY A 514 14.35 -11.78 -13.06
CA GLY A 514 13.68 -12.14 -11.80
C GLY A 514 12.32 -12.82 -11.99
N THR A 515 11.69 -12.66 -13.14
CA THR A 515 10.36 -13.23 -13.44
C THR A 515 10.39 -14.41 -14.40
N ALA A 516 11.44 -14.56 -15.22
CA ALA A 516 11.53 -15.55 -16.29
C ALA A 516 11.88 -16.98 -15.83
N THR A 517 11.90 -17.24 -14.53
CA THR A 517 12.21 -18.56 -13.97
C THR A 517 11.41 -18.83 -12.70
N LEU A 518 11.12 -20.09 -12.43
CA LEU A 518 10.51 -20.56 -11.18
C LEU A 518 11.56 -20.93 -10.11
N ASP A 519 12.85 -20.98 -10.47
CA ASP A 519 13.95 -21.28 -9.54
C ASP A 519 14.14 -20.13 -8.54
N LEU A 520 13.83 -20.40 -7.28
CA LEU A 520 13.85 -19.39 -6.22
C LEU A 520 15.24 -18.81 -5.97
N ALA A 521 16.30 -19.64 -6.11
CA ALA A 521 17.68 -19.17 -5.88
C ALA A 521 18.14 -18.24 -6.99
N ALA A 522 17.85 -18.58 -8.25
CA ALA A 522 18.12 -17.72 -9.40
C ALA A 522 17.35 -16.39 -9.32
N ARG A 523 16.08 -16.43 -8.91
CA ARG A 523 15.26 -15.23 -8.70
C ARG A 523 15.84 -14.35 -7.59
N LYS A 524 16.21 -14.93 -6.45
CA LYS A 524 16.80 -14.20 -5.32
C LYS A 524 18.09 -13.50 -5.73
N ALA A 525 18.95 -14.15 -6.53
CA ALA A 525 20.16 -13.56 -7.06
C ALA A 525 19.85 -12.37 -8.01
N ALA A 526 18.87 -12.53 -8.91
CA ALA A 526 18.47 -11.46 -9.82
C ALA A 526 17.94 -10.22 -9.07
N TYR A 527 17.12 -10.42 -8.04
CA TYR A 527 16.60 -9.32 -7.21
C TYR A 527 17.71 -8.65 -6.39
N ALA A 528 18.68 -9.39 -5.87
CA ALA A 528 19.81 -8.80 -5.17
C ALA A 528 20.63 -7.86 -6.08
N GLU A 529 20.87 -8.24 -7.35
CA GLU A 529 21.50 -7.38 -8.34
C GLU A 529 20.61 -6.18 -8.71
N LEU A 530 19.31 -6.40 -8.87
CA LEU A 530 18.33 -5.34 -9.17
C LEU A 530 18.30 -4.27 -8.09
N TYR A 531 18.32 -4.66 -6.81
CA TYR A 531 18.31 -3.69 -5.73
C TYR A 531 19.58 -2.86 -5.65
N LYS A 532 20.74 -3.44 -6.01
CA LYS A 532 22.00 -2.68 -6.15
C LYS A 532 21.91 -1.64 -7.26
N GLU A 533 21.36 -2.02 -8.42
CA GLU A 533 21.18 -1.11 -9.54
C GLU A 533 20.20 0.03 -9.21
N ILE A 534 19.07 -0.29 -8.56
CA ILE A 534 18.08 0.70 -8.08
C ILE A 534 18.70 1.64 -7.04
N ALA A 535 19.57 1.14 -6.17
CA ALA A 535 20.25 1.98 -5.20
C ALA A 535 21.28 2.90 -5.87
N GLU A 536 21.99 2.44 -6.91
CA GLU A 536 22.96 3.26 -7.66
C GLU A 536 22.27 4.32 -8.53
N ASP A 537 21.09 4.01 -9.06
CA ASP A 537 20.29 4.90 -9.90
C ASP A 537 18.89 5.09 -9.30
N PRO A 538 18.75 5.81 -8.15
CA PRO A 538 17.55 5.80 -7.34
C PRO A 538 16.35 6.42 -8.06
N PRO A 539 15.29 5.63 -8.33
CA PRO A 539 14.03 6.15 -8.86
C PRO A 539 13.20 6.88 -7.80
N PHE A 540 13.41 6.53 -6.52
CA PHE A 540 12.73 7.05 -5.34
C PHE A 540 13.73 7.38 -4.22
N ILE A 541 13.30 8.19 -3.28
CA ILE A 541 13.87 8.22 -1.94
C ILE A 541 13.05 7.22 -1.11
N PHE A 542 13.58 6.00 -0.90
CA PHE A 542 12.96 5.05 0.01
C PHE A 542 13.02 5.59 1.43
N LEU A 543 11.91 5.58 2.15
CA LEU A 543 11.83 6.26 3.44
C LEU A 543 11.78 5.28 4.61
N ALA A 544 10.78 4.41 4.68
CA ALA A 544 10.60 3.56 5.85
C ALA A 544 9.88 2.23 5.55
N TYR A 545 10.31 1.16 6.25
CA TYR A 545 9.50 -0.03 6.53
C TYR A 545 8.89 0.11 7.92
N ARG A 546 7.58 0.07 8.01
CA ARG A 546 6.88 0.34 9.26
C ARG A 546 6.24 -0.89 9.88
N LYS A 547 6.06 -0.86 11.19
CA LYS A 547 5.20 -1.78 11.91
C LYS A 547 3.75 -1.36 11.75
N ILE A 548 2.87 -2.35 11.76
CA ILE A 548 1.45 -2.16 11.97
C ILE A 548 1.16 -2.41 13.45
N LEU A 549 0.40 -1.51 14.05
CA LEU A 549 -0.20 -1.67 15.36
C LEU A 549 -1.71 -1.81 15.14
N SER A 550 -2.26 -2.95 15.53
CA SER A 550 -3.69 -3.17 15.48
C SER A 550 -4.19 -3.78 16.79
N ALA A 551 -5.45 -3.58 17.09
CA ALA A 551 -6.05 -4.19 18.26
C ALA A 551 -7.47 -4.67 17.95
N HIS A 552 -7.87 -5.73 18.65
CA HIS A 552 -9.23 -6.21 18.63
C HIS A 552 -9.76 -6.46 20.04
N ASN A 553 -11.06 -6.26 20.20
CA ASN A 553 -11.75 -6.56 21.45
C ASN A 553 -11.68 -8.06 21.71
N ALA A 554 -11.23 -8.44 22.90
CA ALA A 554 -11.04 -9.84 23.30
C ALA A 554 -12.33 -10.65 23.40
N ARG A 555 -13.52 -10.02 23.23
CA ARG A 555 -14.79 -10.72 23.03
C ARG A 555 -14.85 -11.47 21.69
N VAL A 556 -14.02 -11.07 20.70
CA VAL A 556 -13.95 -11.71 19.39
C VAL A 556 -12.65 -12.49 19.30
N GLU A 557 -12.77 -13.79 19.15
CA GLU A 557 -11.64 -14.69 18.87
C GLU A 557 -11.47 -14.92 17.36
N GLY A 558 -10.29 -15.37 16.96
CA GLY A 558 -10.00 -15.74 15.56
C GLY A 558 -9.27 -14.68 14.75
N PHE A 559 -9.15 -13.44 15.22
CA PHE A 559 -8.32 -12.44 14.54
C PHE A 559 -6.84 -12.82 14.55
N ARG A 560 -6.23 -12.92 13.37
CA ARG A 560 -4.80 -13.22 13.14
C ARG A 560 -4.26 -12.36 12.01
N PRO A 561 -4.25 -11.03 12.20
CA PRO A 561 -3.79 -10.11 11.15
C PRO A 561 -2.30 -10.33 10.87
N ASN A 562 -1.92 -10.19 9.60
CA ASN A 562 -0.53 -10.25 9.16
C ASN A 562 -0.32 -9.38 7.91
N GLY A 563 0.96 -9.19 7.53
CA GLY A 563 1.32 -8.27 6.46
C GLY A 563 0.79 -8.66 5.07
N TYR A 564 0.63 -9.96 4.78
CA TYR A 564 0.25 -10.41 3.44
C TYR A 564 -1.27 -10.55 3.25
N THR A 565 -1.96 -11.12 4.23
CA THR A 565 -3.40 -11.41 4.09
C THR A 565 -4.30 -10.41 4.80
N GLY A 566 -3.72 -9.45 5.53
CA GLY A 566 -4.49 -8.51 6.33
C GLY A 566 -5.42 -9.27 7.29
N LEU A 567 -6.74 -9.04 7.16
CA LEU A 567 -7.77 -9.72 7.93
C LEU A 567 -8.42 -10.90 7.19
N SER A 568 -8.26 -11.03 5.87
CA SER A 568 -9.05 -11.97 5.06
C SER A 568 -8.93 -13.42 5.55
N SER A 569 -7.71 -13.85 5.94
CA SER A 569 -7.48 -15.20 6.47
C SER A 569 -8.12 -15.45 7.84
N SER A 570 -8.53 -14.41 8.56
CA SER A 570 -9.21 -14.50 9.86
C SER A 570 -10.71 -14.71 9.73
N LEU A 571 -11.32 -14.15 8.68
CA LEU A 571 -12.76 -13.99 8.55
C LEU A 571 -13.59 -15.28 8.72
N PRO A 572 -13.19 -16.44 8.13
CA PRO A 572 -13.94 -17.67 8.30
C PRO A 572 -13.95 -18.20 9.75
N ASN A 573 -12.99 -17.77 10.57
CA ASN A 573 -12.72 -18.32 11.89
C ASN A 573 -13.10 -17.37 13.04
N LEU A 574 -13.72 -16.24 12.74
CA LEU A 574 -14.16 -15.30 13.77
C LEU A 574 -15.26 -15.93 14.63
N GLU A 575 -15.17 -15.72 15.95
CA GLU A 575 -16.14 -16.21 16.92
C GLU A 575 -16.33 -15.18 18.03
N ILE A 576 -17.58 -14.88 18.38
CA ILE A 576 -17.94 -14.02 19.52
C ILE A 576 -18.10 -14.91 20.75
N LYS A 577 -17.44 -14.54 21.87
CA LYS A 577 -17.46 -15.26 23.15
C LYS A 577 -18.31 -14.53 24.19
#